data_c28d9913c4ac6850eb02da72101592e1
#
_entry.id   c28d9913c4ac6850eb02da72101592e1
#
_cell.length_a   1.000
_cell.length_b   1.000
_cell.length_c   1.000
_cell.angle_alpha   90.00
_cell.angle_beta   90.00
_cell.angle_gamma   90.00
#
_symmetry.space_group_name_H-M   'P 1'
#
loop_
_entity.id
_entity.type
_entity.pdbx_description
1 polymer ?
#
loop_
_entity_poly.entity_id
_entity_poly.type
_entity_poly.pdbx_seq_one_letter_code
_entity_poly.pdbx_strand_id
1 'polypeptide(L)'
;MYSSTTPDEDRKHARLMANILDIRYIEVSIDTISNEFFNITDTENIKKLDYINEDIFKVASGNLKARIRMSLLYYYANLKNYIVIGTGNRSELLIGYFTKYGDGGCDIEPIGDIYKTQLRILAKDWGIPEDIISKPPRAGLWPGQKDEDEIGLSYDKLDSLLYMIIDKNMDNDEIIKNIDLSIEEINRIRSKIVNSRHKVESPQSPRTSGKLI
;
A
#
# COMPACT_ATOMS: atom_id res chain seq x y z
N MET A 1 1.03 -13.54 -5.98
CA MET A 1 2.40 -13.83 -5.48
C MET A 1 2.39 -13.83 -3.96
N TYR A 2 3.05 -14.79 -3.33
CA TYR A 2 3.03 -14.97 -1.87
C TYR A 2 4.44 -15.20 -1.32
N SER A 3 4.59 -15.04 -0.02
CA SER A 3 5.79 -15.41 0.74
C SER A 3 5.38 -16.23 1.96
N SER A 4 6.34 -16.76 2.68
CA SER A 4 6.15 -17.50 3.96
C SER A 4 5.39 -16.66 5.01
N THR A 5 5.40 -15.34 4.90
CA THR A 5 4.63 -14.43 5.79
C THR A 5 3.20 -14.18 5.32
N THR A 6 2.82 -14.62 4.11
CA THR A 6 1.46 -14.45 3.60
C THR A 6 0.53 -15.48 4.25
N PRO A 7 -0.53 -15.06 4.95
CA PRO A 7 -1.48 -15.98 5.55
C PRO A 7 -2.14 -16.89 4.51
N ASP A 8 -2.38 -18.15 4.87
CA ASP A 8 -3.05 -19.11 3.97
C ASP A 8 -4.47 -18.69 3.61
N GLU A 9 -5.14 -17.97 4.50
CA GLU A 9 -6.44 -17.37 4.26
C GLU A 9 -6.41 -16.40 3.06
N ASP A 10 -5.38 -15.55 2.94
CA ASP A 10 -5.25 -14.59 1.83
C ASP A 10 -5.12 -15.32 0.49
N ARG A 11 -4.39 -16.42 0.48
CA ARG A 11 -4.25 -17.27 -0.72
C ARG A 11 -5.57 -17.98 -1.07
N LYS A 12 -6.33 -18.45 -0.08
CA LYS A 12 -7.66 -19.03 -0.29
C LYS A 12 -8.62 -18.01 -0.87
N HIS A 13 -8.67 -16.80 -0.33
CA HIS A 13 -9.51 -15.71 -0.82
C HIS A 13 -9.13 -15.30 -2.26
N ALA A 14 -7.83 -15.23 -2.57
CA ALA A 14 -7.39 -14.93 -3.93
C ALA A 14 -7.84 -15.99 -4.95
N ARG A 15 -7.76 -17.28 -4.60
CA ARG A 15 -8.27 -18.38 -5.44
C ARG A 15 -9.79 -18.33 -5.58
N LEU A 16 -10.50 -18.07 -4.47
CA LEU A 16 -11.96 -17.93 -4.47
C LEU A 16 -12.39 -16.82 -5.44
N MET A 17 -11.77 -15.65 -5.36
CA MET A 17 -12.08 -14.53 -6.24
C MET A 17 -11.76 -14.83 -7.71
N ALA A 18 -10.63 -15.48 -7.97
CA ALA A 18 -10.29 -15.89 -9.33
C ALA A 18 -11.33 -16.85 -9.94
N ASN A 19 -11.86 -17.77 -9.13
CA ASN A 19 -12.91 -18.71 -9.55
C ASN A 19 -14.25 -17.97 -9.75
N ILE A 20 -14.64 -17.06 -8.86
CA ILE A 20 -15.89 -16.27 -9.00
C ILE A 20 -15.86 -15.43 -10.26
N LEU A 21 -14.71 -14.84 -10.58
CA LEU A 21 -14.54 -13.97 -11.74
C LEU A 21 -14.19 -14.72 -13.03
N ASP A 22 -14.06 -16.05 -12.97
CA ASP A 22 -13.62 -16.91 -14.08
C ASP A 22 -12.34 -16.39 -14.76
N ILE A 23 -11.36 -15.97 -13.97
CA ILE A 23 -10.09 -15.45 -14.46
C ILE A 23 -8.93 -16.41 -14.19
N ARG A 24 -7.93 -16.36 -15.05
CA ARG A 24 -6.72 -17.16 -14.88
C ARG A 24 -5.95 -16.72 -13.63
N TYR A 25 -5.63 -17.69 -12.79
CA TYR A 25 -4.87 -17.48 -11.54
C TYR A 25 -3.51 -18.17 -11.60
N ILE A 26 -2.46 -17.47 -11.19
CA ILE A 26 -1.09 -18.00 -11.12
C ILE A 26 -0.54 -17.69 -9.73
N GLU A 27 -0.12 -18.70 -8.99
CA GLU A 27 0.59 -18.56 -7.74
C GLU A 27 2.10 -18.65 -7.94
N VAL A 28 2.83 -17.66 -7.38
CA VAL A 28 4.30 -17.64 -7.40
C VAL A 28 4.79 -17.33 -5.99
N SER A 29 5.66 -18.18 -5.44
CA SER A 29 6.39 -17.88 -4.21
C SER A 29 7.55 -16.93 -4.53
N ILE A 30 7.72 -15.90 -3.68
CA ILE A 30 8.86 -14.97 -3.76
C ILE A 30 9.94 -15.27 -2.73
N ASP A 31 9.81 -16.33 -1.94
CA ASP A 31 10.73 -16.62 -0.83
C ASP A 31 12.16 -16.84 -1.32
N THR A 32 12.35 -17.64 -2.37
CA THR A 32 13.69 -17.92 -2.91
C THR A 32 14.39 -16.63 -3.35
N ILE A 33 13.67 -15.76 -4.08
CA ILE A 33 14.23 -14.50 -4.56
C ILE A 33 14.54 -13.57 -3.36
N SER A 34 13.62 -13.47 -2.40
CA SER A 34 13.81 -12.63 -1.21
C SER A 34 15.00 -13.09 -0.37
N ASN A 35 15.14 -14.41 -0.17
CA ASN A 35 16.24 -14.99 0.59
C ASN A 35 17.58 -14.75 -0.09
N GLU A 36 17.63 -14.86 -1.42
CA GLU A 36 18.85 -14.58 -2.17
C GLU A 36 19.28 -13.11 -2.06
N PHE A 37 18.33 -12.17 -2.08
CA PHE A 37 18.65 -10.76 -1.78
C PHE A 37 19.26 -10.59 -0.39
N PHE A 38 18.72 -11.27 0.62
CA PHE A 38 19.27 -11.19 1.98
C PHE A 38 20.66 -11.82 2.10
N ASN A 39 20.92 -12.89 1.36
CA ASN A 39 22.23 -13.53 1.31
C ASN A 39 23.28 -12.62 0.64
N ILE A 40 22.98 -12.10 -0.55
CA ILE A 40 23.89 -11.23 -1.32
C ILE A 40 24.21 -9.94 -0.55
N THR A 41 23.25 -9.39 0.16
CA THR A 41 23.42 -8.12 0.89
C THR A 41 24.05 -8.29 2.27
N ASP A 42 24.45 -9.51 2.65
CA ASP A 42 25.02 -9.80 3.97
C ASP A 42 24.16 -9.24 5.13
N THR A 43 22.86 -9.46 4.98
CA THR A 43 21.83 -8.88 5.86
C THR A 43 22.06 -9.18 7.34
N GLU A 44 22.64 -10.34 7.69
CA GLU A 44 22.95 -10.72 9.07
C GLU A 44 24.00 -9.83 9.72
N ASN A 45 24.96 -9.31 8.96
CA ASN A 45 25.92 -8.33 9.46
C ASN A 45 25.35 -6.91 9.46
N ILE A 46 24.52 -6.57 8.48
CA ILE A 46 23.82 -5.26 8.44
C ILE A 46 22.91 -5.10 9.67
N LYS A 47 22.20 -6.12 10.10
CA LYS A 47 21.35 -6.08 11.32
C LYS A 47 22.12 -5.75 12.61
N LYS A 48 23.42 -5.99 12.64
CA LYS A 48 24.27 -5.72 13.83
C LYS A 48 24.73 -4.26 13.90
N LEU A 49 24.42 -3.42 12.92
CA LEU A 49 24.78 -2.01 12.94
C LEU A 49 23.88 -1.26 13.93
N ASP A 50 24.46 -0.47 14.80
CA ASP A 50 23.80 0.20 15.93
C ASP A 50 22.60 1.09 15.54
N TYR A 51 22.56 1.58 14.29
CA TYR A 51 21.47 2.40 13.78
C TYR A 51 20.34 1.59 13.10
N ILE A 52 20.47 0.27 13.00
CA ILE A 52 19.45 -0.63 12.44
C ILE A 52 18.72 -1.32 13.59
N ASN A 53 17.51 -0.86 13.88
CA ASN A 53 16.61 -1.56 14.80
C ASN A 53 15.69 -2.54 14.06
N GLU A 54 14.95 -3.35 14.82
CA GLU A 54 14.02 -4.35 14.26
C GLU A 54 12.94 -3.74 13.36
N ASP A 55 12.43 -2.53 13.69
CA ASP A 55 11.39 -1.88 12.91
C ASP A 55 11.92 -1.39 11.56
N ILE A 56 13.11 -0.79 11.52
CA ILE A 56 13.78 -0.39 10.29
C ILE A 56 14.00 -1.61 9.39
N PHE A 57 14.53 -2.69 9.95
CA PHE A 57 14.76 -3.92 9.20
C PHE A 57 13.46 -4.55 8.67
N LYS A 58 12.43 -4.60 9.49
CA LYS A 58 11.10 -5.12 9.16
C LYS A 58 10.47 -4.35 7.99
N VAL A 59 10.47 -3.02 8.05
CA VAL A 59 9.95 -2.16 6.98
C VAL A 59 10.77 -2.30 5.70
N ALA A 60 12.11 -2.29 5.79
CA ALA A 60 12.98 -2.45 4.62
C ALA A 60 12.76 -3.80 3.94
N SER A 61 12.65 -4.89 4.72
CA SER A 61 12.39 -6.24 4.21
C SER A 61 11.00 -6.36 3.58
N GLY A 62 9.98 -5.74 4.19
CA GLY A 62 8.64 -5.66 3.62
C GLY A 62 8.62 -4.93 2.29
N ASN A 63 9.25 -3.77 2.22
CA ASN A 63 9.39 -2.98 1.01
C ASN A 63 10.15 -3.72 -0.11
N LEU A 64 11.17 -4.51 0.23
CA LEU A 64 11.85 -5.38 -0.74
C LEU A 64 10.89 -6.40 -1.34
N LYS A 65 10.11 -7.10 -0.50
CA LYS A 65 9.10 -8.07 -0.97
C LYS A 65 8.05 -7.44 -1.90
N ALA A 66 7.59 -6.23 -1.59
CA ALA A 66 6.65 -5.49 -2.45
C ALA A 66 7.28 -5.18 -3.82
N ARG A 67 8.55 -4.76 -3.86
CA ARG A 67 9.27 -4.48 -5.12
C ARG A 67 9.56 -5.74 -5.93
N ILE A 68 9.86 -6.86 -5.30
CA ILE A 68 9.99 -8.17 -5.99
C ILE A 68 8.67 -8.54 -6.67
N ARG A 69 7.52 -8.36 -5.99
CA ARG A 69 6.20 -8.61 -6.59
C ARG A 69 5.95 -7.71 -7.79
N MET A 70 6.24 -6.43 -7.69
CA MET A 70 6.10 -5.48 -8.80
C MET A 70 6.98 -5.88 -9.99
N SER A 71 8.24 -6.23 -9.76
CA SER A 71 9.16 -6.67 -10.84
C SER A 71 8.63 -7.91 -11.56
N LEU A 72 8.07 -8.88 -10.83
CA LEU A 72 7.46 -10.07 -11.43
C LEU A 72 6.18 -9.73 -12.22
N LEU A 73 5.33 -8.80 -11.73
CA LEU A 73 4.15 -8.35 -12.46
C LEU A 73 4.54 -7.74 -13.80
N TYR A 74 5.51 -6.82 -13.81
CA TYR A 74 5.97 -6.19 -15.04
C TYR A 74 6.69 -7.16 -15.97
N TYR A 75 7.42 -8.15 -15.44
CA TYR A 75 7.99 -9.22 -16.27
C TYR A 75 6.90 -9.99 -17.03
N TYR A 76 5.83 -10.41 -16.35
CA TYR A 76 4.69 -11.08 -16.99
C TYR A 76 3.92 -10.15 -17.94
N ALA A 77 3.72 -8.90 -17.57
CA ALA A 77 3.05 -7.90 -18.40
C ALA A 77 3.82 -7.70 -19.71
N ASN A 78 5.13 -7.52 -19.64
CA ASN A 78 5.97 -7.35 -20.84
C ASN A 78 5.96 -8.59 -21.74
N LEU A 79 6.04 -9.80 -21.17
CA LEU A 79 5.95 -11.04 -21.96
C LEU A 79 4.63 -11.21 -22.72
N LYS A 80 3.55 -10.62 -22.19
CA LYS A 80 2.19 -10.81 -22.71
C LYS A 80 1.62 -9.57 -23.38
N ASN A 81 2.36 -8.49 -23.43
CA ASN A 81 1.89 -7.18 -23.85
C ASN A 81 0.63 -6.72 -23.07
N TYR A 82 0.70 -6.83 -21.75
CA TYR A 82 -0.33 -6.46 -20.81
C TYR A 82 0.10 -5.22 -20.01
N ILE A 83 -0.85 -4.59 -19.33
CA ILE A 83 -0.61 -3.54 -18.36
C ILE A 83 -0.70 -4.11 -16.93
N VAL A 84 -0.06 -3.44 -15.98
CA VAL A 84 -0.15 -3.74 -14.56
C VAL A 84 -1.24 -2.87 -13.94
N ILE A 85 -2.22 -3.50 -13.34
CA ILE A 85 -3.30 -2.82 -12.61
C ILE A 85 -2.92 -2.76 -11.13
N GLY A 86 -2.88 -1.53 -10.60
CA GLY A 86 -2.71 -1.26 -9.18
C GLY A 86 -4.01 -1.45 -8.40
N THR A 87 -3.86 -1.66 -7.11
CA THR A 87 -4.96 -1.92 -6.18
C THR A 87 -5.01 -0.91 -5.03
N GLY A 88 -4.22 0.16 -5.12
CA GLY A 88 -4.22 1.27 -4.17
C GLY A 88 -5.56 2.01 -4.21
N ASN A 89 -6.14 2.27 -3.05
CA ASN A 89 -7.32 3.11 -2.92
C ASN A 89 -6.94 4.54 -2.50
N ARG A 90 -7.89 5.46 -2.57
CA ARG A 90 -7.66 6.88 -2.27
C ARG A 90 -7.08 7.12 -0.88
N SER A 91 -7.58 6.41 0.14
CA SER A 91 -7.11 6.56 1.52
C SER A 91 -5.63 6.20 1.65
N GLU A 92 -5.23 5.08 1.07
CA GLU A 92 -3.84 4.60 1.06
C GLU A 92 -2.93 5.54 0.28
N LEU A 93 -3.34 5.97 -0.91
CA LEU A 93 -2.57 6.87 -1.78
C LEU A 93 -2.33 8.24 -1.13
N LEU A 94 -3.36 8.84 -0.50
CA LEU A 94 -3.25 10.14 0.14
C LEU A 94 -2.25 10.18 1.29
N ILE A 95 -2.21 9.14 2.13
CA ILE A 95 -1.28 9.07 3.27
C ILE A 95 0.03 8.35 2.94
N GLY A 96 0.18 7.87 1.69
CA GLY A 96 1.34 7.11 1.24
C GLY A 96 1.50 5.75 1.90
N TYR A 97 0.39 5.11 2.27
CA TYR A 97 0.39 3.76 2.84
C TYR A 97 0.54 2.70 1.74
N PHE A 98 1.66 2.74 1.07
CA PHE A 98 2.11 1.80 0.04
C PHE A 98 3.62 1.91 -0.14
N THR A 99 4.23 0.92 -0.77
CA THR A 99 5.66 0.92 -1.10
C THR A 99 5.88 1.60 -2.46
N LYS A 100 6.61 2.71 -2.48
CA LYS A 100 7.05 3.35 -3.74
C LYS A 100 7.84 2.36 -4.59
N TYR A 101 7.43 2.20 -5.86
CA TYR A 101 7.97 1.20 -6.78
C TYR A 101 7.79 -0.25 -6.30
N GLY A 102 6.84 -0.49 -5.43
CA GLY A 102 6.35 -1.80 -5.05
C GLY A 102 4.91 -1.95 -5.51
N ASP A 103 3.98 -2.04 -4.57
CA ASP A 103 2.53 -2.01 -4.86
C ASP A 103 2.05 -0.69 -5.47
N GLY A 104 2.74 0.44 -5.22
CA GLY A 104 2.51 1.69 -5.95
C GLY A 104 3.16 1.77 -7.34
N GLY A 105 3.77 0.68 -7.84
CA GLY A 105 4.33 0.58 -9.19
C GLY A 105 3.36 -0.14 -10.13
N CYS A 106 2.51 0.63 -10.81
CA CYS A 106 1.50 0.11 -11.73
C CYS A 106 1.26 1.10 -12.88
N ASP A 107 0.51 0.67 -13.90
CA ASP A 107 0.18 1.52 -15.05
C ASP A 107 -1.12 2.29 -14.82
N ILE A 108 -2.09 1.71 -14.11
CA ILE A 108 -3.36 2.35 -13.74
C ILE A 108 -3.81 1.93 -12.33
N GLU A 109 -4.51 2.83 -11.65
CA GLU A 109 -5.13 2.63 -10.32
C GLU A 109 -6.64 2.81 -10.41
N PRO A 110 -7.43 1.79 -10.80
CA PRO A 110 -8.87 1.94 -11.05
C PRO A 110 -9.69 2.39 -9.84
N ILE A 111 -9.21 2.10 -8.63
CA ILE A 111 -9.86 2.47 -7.36
C ILE A 111 -9.11 3.59 -6.63
N GLY A 112 -8.16 4.24 -7.29
CA GLY A 112 -7.30 5.28 -6.69
C GLY A 112 -8.03 6.55 -6.26
N ASP A 113 -9.26 6.76 -6.71
CA ASP A 113 -10.12 7.89 -6.30
C ASP A 113 -11.29 7.47 -5.38
N ILE A 114 -11.29 6.24 -4.89
CA ILE A 114 -12.33 5.68 -4.02
C ILE A 114 -11.77 5.48 -2.62
N TYR A 115 -12.41 6.08 -1.60
CA TYR A 115 -12.04 5.87 -0.21
C TYR A 115 -12.28 4.41 0.23
N LYS A 116 -11.51 3.93 1.21
CA LYS A 116 -11.60 2.54 1.71
C LYS A 116 -13.00 2.18 2.19
N THR A 117 -13.67 3.09 2.87
CA THR A 117 -15.05 2.91 3.35
C THR A 117 -16.04 2.81 2.19
N GLN A 118 -15.89 3.65 1.16
CA GLN A 118 -16.70 3.57 -0.06
C GLN A 118 -16.44 2.27 -0.81
N LEU A 119 -15.17 1.81 -0.88
CA LEU A 119 -14.82 0.55 -1.53
C LEU A 119 -15.50 -0.64 -0.85
N ARG A 120 -15.62 -0.64 0.48
CA ARG A 120 -16.36 -1.70 1.21
C ARG A 120 -17.84 -1.75 0.81
N ILE A 121 -18.48 -0.60 0.61
CA ILE A 121 -19.87 -0.51 0.15
C ILE A 121 -19.99 -1.06 -1.27
N LEU A 122 -19.13 -0.62 -2.18
CA LEU A 122 -19.10 -1.09 -3.56
C LEU A 122 -18.83 -2.60 -3.65
N ALA A 123 -17.91 -3.12 -2.84
CA ALA A 123 -17.61 -4.54 -2.80
C ALA A 123 -18.84 -5.37 -2.41
N LYS A 124 -19.65 -4.88 -1.46
CA LYS A 124 -20.90 -5.51 -1.07
C LYS A 124 -21.93 -5.50 -2.20
N ASP A 125 -22.08 -4.37 -2.88
CA ASP A 125 -23.02 -4.22 -4.00
C ASP A 125 -22.61 -5.11 -5.20
N TRP A 126 -21.31 -5.36 -5.38
CA TRP A 126 -20.76 -6.25 -6.41
C TRP A 126 -20.80 -7.73 -6.01
N GLY A 127 -21.31 -8.06 -4.83
CA GLY A 127 -21.46 -9.43 -4.37
C GLY A 127 -20.12 -10.10 -3.98
N ILE A 128 -19.13 -9.32 -3.59
CA ILE A 128 -17.90 -9.86 -2.99
C ILE A 128 -18.25 -10.60 -1.69
N PRO A 129 -17.71 -11.81 -1.43
CA PRO A 129 -17.99 -12.56 -0.21
C PRO A 129 -17.70 -11.77 1.07
N GLU A 130 -18.63 -11.86 2.04
CA GLU A 130 -18.57 -11.12 3.31
C GLU A 130 -17.26 -11.39 4.09
N ASP A 131 -16.75 -12.61 4.03
CA ASP A 131 -15.46 -12.99 4.67
C ASP A 131 -14.27 -12.18 4.12
N ILE A 132 -14.36 -11.69 2.89
CA ILE A 132 -13.34 -10.83 2.27
C ILE A 132 -13.56 -9.38 2.66
N ILE A 133 -14.81 -8.91 2.67
CA ILE A 133 -15.17 -7.51 2.98
C ILE A 133 -14.90 -7.17 4.45
N SER A 134 -15.31 -8.05 5.37
CA SER A 134 -15.17 -7.87 6.82
C SER A 134 -13.77 -8.10 7.36
N LYS A 135 -12.89 -8.66 6.54
CA LYS A 135 -11.53 -8.97 6.92
C LYS A 135 -10.74 -7.70 7.26
N PRO A 136 -10.03 -7.66 8.42
CA PRO A 136 -9.15 -6.54 8.75
C PRO A 136 -8.12 -6.29 7.65
N PRO A 137 -8.00 -5.06 7.12
CA PRO A 137 -7.07 -4.74 6.07
C PRO A 137 -5.62 -4.91 6.56
N ARG A 138 -4.78 -5.51 5.71
CA ARG A 138 -3.37 -5.77 6.01
C ARG A 138 -2.53 -5.86 4.74
N ALA A 139 -1.34 -5.32 4.77
CA ALA A 139 -0.39 -5.44 3.65
C ALA A 139 0.28 -6.83 3.58
N GLY A 140 0.29 -7.61 4.66
CA GLY A 140 0.82 -8.97 4.71
C GLY A 140 2.33 -9.06 4.48
N LEU A 141 3.08 -8.03 4.81
CA LEU A 141 4.54 -7.97 4.65
C LEU A 141 5.27 -8.69 5.80
N TRP A 142 4.66 -8.74 6.98
CA TRP A 142 5.12 -9.48 8.16
C TRP A 142 3.94 -10.05 8.96
N PRO A 143 4.19 -11.03 9.83
CA PRO A 143 3.13 -11.64 10.64
C PRO A 143 2.46 -10.62 11.57
N GLY A 144 1.12 -10.68 11.66
CA GLY A 144 0.33 -9.83 12.56
C GLY A 144 0.18 -8.37 12.14
N GLN A 145 0.66 -7.99 10.96
CA GLN A 145 0.47 -6.63 10.43
C GLN A 145 -1.01 -6.30 10.27
N LYS A 146 -1.41 -5.11 10.73
CA LYS A 146 -2.71 -4.50 10.49
C LYS A 146 -2.52 -3.05 10.09
N ASP A 147 -3.21 -2.63 9.05
CA ASP A 147 -3.10 -1.28 8.52
C ASP A 147 -3.49 -0.22 9.55
N GLU A 148 -4.60 -0.42 10.25
CA GLU A 148 -5.15 0.53 11.23
C GLU A 148 -4.21 0.73 12.43
N ASP A 149 -3.46 -0.30 12.83
CA ASP A 149 -2.46 -0.20 13.91
C ASP A 149 -1.28 0.70 13.48
N GLU A 150 -0.84 0.62 12.22
CA GLU A 150 0.27 1.41 11.68
C GLU A 150 -0.15 2.84 11.29
N ILE A 151 -1.38 2.98 10.82
CA ILE A 151 -1.98 4.28 10.51
C ILE A 151 -2.27 5.01 11.82
N GLY A 152 -2.72 4.28 12.85
CA GLY A 152 -3.13 4.77 14.15
C GLY A 152 -4.54 5.35 14.17
N LEU A 153 -5.35 5.03 13.19
CA LEU A 153 -6.78 5.36 13.07
C LEU A 153 -7.50 4.23 12.34
N SER A 154 -8.77 4.02 12.66
CA SER A 154 -9.65 3.20 11.82
C SER A 154 -9.87 3.87 10.46
N TYR A 155 -10.15 3.09 9.42
CA TYR A 155 -10.45 3.66 8.11
C TYR A 155 -11.68 4.56 8.11
N ASP A 156 -12.67 4.32 8.96
CA ASP A 156 -13.86 5.19 9.08
C ASP A 156 -13.48 6.61 9.55
N LYS A 157 -12.61 6.70 10.55
CA LYS A 157 -12.07 7.99 11.03
C LYS A 157 -11.11 8.61 10.04
N LEU A 158 -10.22 7.80 9.45
CA LEU A 158 -9.25 8.26 8.47
C LEU A 158 -9.93 8.88 7.24
N ASP A 159 -10.88 8.18 6.64
CA ASP A 159 -11.55 8.65 5.42
C ASP A 159 -12.37 9.91 5.67
N SER A 160 -13.05 9.98 6.82
CA SER A 160 -13.76 11.19 7.25
C SER A 160 -12.80 12.37 7.39
N LEU A 161 -11.64 12.15 8.02
CA LEU A 161 -10.61 13.17 8.20
C LEU A 161 -10.01 13.59 6.85
N LEU A 162 -9.66 12.64 5.98
CA LEU A 162 -9.11 12.92 4.65
C LEU A 162 -10.10 13.71 3.79
N TYR A 163 -11.38 13.36 3.82
CA TYR A 163 -12.42 14.10 3.13
C TYR A 163 -12.51 15.56 3.60
N MET A 164 -12.46 15.80 4.91
CA MET A 164 -12.45 17.16 5.46
C MET A 164 -11.20 17.94 5.04
N ILE A 165 -10.02 17.31 5.09
CA ILE A 165 -8.76 17.96 4.74
C ILE A 165 -8.65 18.26 3.25
N ILE A 166 -8.91 17.25 2.40
CA ILE A 166 -8.60 17.28 0.96
C ILE A 166 -9.77 17.79 0.13
N ASP A 167 -10.98 17.24 0.36
CA ASP A 167 -12.13 17.57 -0.48
C ASP A 167 -12.85 18.82 0.01
N LYS A 168 -12.86 19.09 1.32
CA LYS A 168 -13.48 20.28 1.91
C LYS A 168 -12.49 21.38 2.23
N ASN A 169 -11.19 21.10 2.21
CA ASN A 169 -10.12 22.06 2.54
C ASN A 169 -10.33 22.75 3.91
N MET A 170 -10.85 22.00 4.88
CA MET A 170 -11.13 22.50 6.24
C MET A 170 -9.84 22.71 7.02
N ASP A 171 -9.82 23.75 7.85
CA ASP A 171 -8.77 23.95 8.84
C ASP A 171 -8.94 23.06 10.08
N ASN A 172 -7.96 23.09 10.99
CA ASN A 172 -8.01 22.22 12.16
C ASN A 172 -9.15 22.58 13.14
N ASP A 173 -9.49 23.87 13.26
CA ASP A 173 -10.54 24.33 14.16
C ASP A 173 -11.95 23.92 13.67
N GLU A 174 -12.11 23.83 12.35
CA GLU A 174 -13.31 23.31 11.72
C GLU A 174 -13.39 21.78 11.87
N ILE A 175 -12.27 21.07 11.65
CA ILE A 175 -12.22 19.60 11.74
C ILE A 175 -12.58 19.12 13.15
N ILE A 176 -12.00 19.70 14.20
CA ILE A 176 -12.23 19.32 15.60
C ILE A 176 -13.70 19.42 15.99
N LYS A 177 -14.47 20.34 15.39
CA LYS A 177 -15.90 20.47 15.63
C LYS A 177 -16.75 19.35 15.01
N ASN A 178 -16.19 18.63 14.03
CA ASN A 178 -16.92 17.68 13.21
C ASN A 178 -16.53 16.21 13.43
N ILE A 179 -15.39 15.97 14.07
CA ILE A 179 -14.88 14.61 14.32
C ILE A 179 -14.19 14.52 15.68
N ASP A 180 -14.42 13.41 16.38
CA ASP A 180 -13.77 13.14 17.66
C ASP A 180 -12.32 12.63 17.44
N LEU A 181 -11.41 13.58 17.20
CA LEU A 181 -9.98 13.38 17.08
C LEU A 181 -9.22 14.51 17.78
N SER A 182 -8.08 14.19 18.35
CA SER A 182 -7.17 15.19 18.91
C SER A 182 -6.44 15.98 17.82
N ILE A 183 -5.95 17.16 18.17
CA ILE A 183 -5.16 17.99 17.24
C ILE A 183 -3.86 17.27 16.83
N GLU A 184 -3.28 16.45 17.70
CA GLU A 184 -2.10 15.64 17.44
C GLU A 184 -2.38 14.59 16.38
N GLU A 185 -3.53 13.91 16.43
CA GLU A 185 -3.94 12.92 15.42
C GLU A 185 -4.16 13.60 14.06
N ILE A 186 -4.84 14.73 14.02
CA ILE A 186 -5.06 15.51 12.80
C ILE A 186 -3.72 15.93 12.18
N ASN A 187 -2.82 16.51 12.97
CA ASN A 187 -1.52 16.96 12.51
C ASN A 187 -0.63 15.79 12.04
N ARG A 188 -0.72 14.64 12.70
CA ARG A 188 -0.02 13.42 12.28
C ARG A 188 -0.46 12.97 10.88
N ILE A 189 -1.76 12.98 10.58
CA ILE A 189 -2.26 12.62 9.24
C ILE A 189 -1.87 13.67 8.21
N ARG A 190 -1.98 14.98 8.51
CA ARG A 190 -1.48 16.04 7.63
C ARG A 190 0.01 15.87 7.31
N SER A 191 0.81 15.52 8.30
CA SER A 191 2.24 15.25 8.10
C SER A 191 2.48 14.02 7.22
N LYS A 192 1.69 12.94 7.40
CA LYS A 192 1.76 11.77 6.50
C LYS A 192 1.45 12.16 5.05
N ILE A 193 0.41 12.96 4.80
CA ILE A 193 0.05 13.44 3.45
C ILE A 193 1.22 14.20 2.81
N VAL A 194 1.80 15.17 3.52
CA VAL A 194 2.90 15.98 3.00
C VAL A 194 4.16 15.13 2.75
N ASN A 195 4.55 14.32 3.73
CA ASN A 195 5.77 13.53 3.67
C ASN A 195 5.72 12.40 2.63
N SER A 196 4.53 11.91 2.28
CA SER A 196 4.35 10.84 1.30
C SER A 196 4.15 11.32 -0.13
N ARG A 197 4.00 12.62 -0.35
CA ARG A 197 3.73 13.20 -1.67
C ARG A 197 4.72 12.75 -2.75
N HIS A 198 6.00 12.61 -2.38
CA HIS A 198 7.04 12.08 -3.27
C HIS A 198 6.78 10.65 -3.78
N LYS A 199 5.85 9.91 -3.16
CA LYS A 199 5.53 8.53 -3.59
C LYS A 199 4.58 8.51 -4.79
N VAL A 200 3.68 9.50 -4.90
CA VAL A 200 2.69 9.63 -5.98
C VAL A 200 3.17 10.55 -7.09
N GLU A 201 4.18 11.38 -6.84
CA GLU A 201 4.74 12.27 -7.84
C GLU A 201 5.87 11.57 -8.63
N SER A 202 5.98 11.91 -9.91
CA SER A 202 7.14 11.52 -10.72
C SER A 202 8.43 12.07 -10.11
N PRO A 203 9.58 11.40 -10.33
CA PRO A 203 10.87 11.92 -9.89
C PRO A 203 11.07 13.35 -10.38
N GLN A 204 11.40 14.25 -9.44
CA GLN A 204 11.63 15.64 -9.76
C GLN A 204 13.00 15.80 -10.44
N SER A 205 13.04 16.52 -11.56
CA SER A 205 14.28 16.90 -12.21
C SER A 205 14.55 18.40 -11.98
N PRO A 206 15.82 18.80 -11.82
CA PRO A 206 16.18 20.20 -11.75
C PRO A 206 15.71 20.92 -13.02
N ARG A 207 15.01 22.04 -12.87
CA ARG A 207 14.70 22.92 -14.02
C ARG A 207 15.98 23.67 -14.39
N THR A 208 16.64 23.23 -15.45
CA THR A 208 17.60 24.09 -16.12
C THR A 208 16.82 25.21 -16.82
N SER A 209 17.29 26.45 -16.69
CA SER A 209 16.66 27.64 -17.26
C SER A 209 16.56 27.54 -18.78
N GLY A 210 15.66 26.81 -19.34
CA GLY A 210 15.11 26.75 -20.71
C GLY A 210 15.92 27.30 -21.92
N LYS A 211 17.21 27.55 -21.78
CA LYS A 211 18.11 27.91 -22.88
C LYS A 211 18.84 26.63 -23.28
N LEU A 212 18.44 26.12 -24.45
CA LEU A 212 19.34 25.22 -25.22
C LEU A 212 20.67 25.97 -25.40
N ILE A 213 21.76 25.33 -24.90
CA ILE A 213 23.12 25.79 -25.17
C ILE A 213 23.46 25.41 -26.60
#